data_31981067deeec5436a097afdc7de7bf1
#
_entry.id   31981067deeec5436a097afdc7de7bf1
#
_cell.length_a   1.000
_cell.length_b   1.000
_cell.length_c   1.000
_cell.angle_alpha   90.00
_cell.angle_beta   90.00
_cell.angle_gamma   90.00
#
_symmetry.space_group_name_H-M   'P 1'
#
loop_
_entity.id
_entity.type
_entity.pdbx_description
1 polymer ?
#
loop_
_entity_poly.entity_id
_entity_poly.type
_entity_poly.pdbx_seq_one_letter_code
_entity_poly.pdbx_strand_id
1 'polypeptide(L)'
;DVLAAAIDHARGRYAEKPSPLQGRGLGEGESASSAAPGSEGLPLSPALSPEGVREFNPVPIIAMTPRGKPLTQARVRELSAGPGVIILCGRFEGFDERIFAARNVEEVSVGDIVLSGGEPAALMLLDACIRLLPGVMGAASSGTEESFEQGLLEYPHFTRPATWEGRTIPEVLRSGDHAKIAGWRKAQSEIDTRLRRPDLWERHTGARVQSASGARHEDEDPGQ
;
A
#
# COMPACT_ATOMS: atom_id res chain seq x y z
N ASP A 1 16.57 16.49 -24.22
CA ASP A 1 17.26 16.00 -23.03
C ASP A 1 17.11 14.48 -22.92
N VAL A 2 18.22 13.79 -22.65
CA VAL A 2 18.32 12.32 -22.60
C VAL A 2 17.36 11.73 -21.55
N LEU A 3 17.22 12.36 -20.38
CA LEU A 3 16.34 11.86 -19.32
C LEU A 3 14.86 12.02 -19.70
N ALA A 4 14.48 13.13 -20.32
CA ALA A 4 13.11 13.32 -20.79
C ALA A 4 12.73 12.27 -21.83
N ALA A 5 13.62 11.98 -22.79
CA ALA A 5 13.42 10.93 -23.79
C ALA A 5 13.33 9.53 -23.16
N ALA A 6 14.11 9.23 -22.13
CA ALA A 6 14.05 7.96 -21.41
C ALA A 6 12.73 7.79 -20.66
N ILE A 7 12.22 8.85 -20.03
CA ILE A 7 10.92 8.87 -19.37
C ILE A 7 9.79 8.61 -20.38
N ASP A 8 9.80 9.32 -21.50
CA ASP A 8 8.79 9.20 -22.54
C ASP A 8 8.80 7.79 -23.17
N HIS A 9 9.98 7.21 -23.38
CA HIS A 9 10.14 5.82 -23.83
C HIS A 9 9.58 4.83 -22.80
N ALA A 10 9.89 4.99 -21.52
CA ALA A 10 9.36 4.13 -20.46
C ALA A 10 7.83 4.19 -20.38
N ARG A 11 7.25 5.38 -20.47
CA ARG A 11 5.78 5.57 -20.52
C ARG A 11 5.15 4.85 -21.72
N GLY A 12 5.73 4.96 -22.91
CA GLY A 12 5.26 4.28 -24.12
C GLY A 12 5.22 2.77 -23.93
N ARG A 13 6.26 2.18 -23.37
CA ARG A 13 6.31 0.74 -23.09
C ARG A 13 5.29 0.26 -22.08
N TYR A 14 4.88 1.10 -21.13
CA TYR A 14 3.81 0.77 -20.17
C TYR A 14 2.43 0.80 -20.82
N ALA A 15 2.18 1.74 -21.74
CA ALA A 15 0.92 1.84 -22.45
C ALA A 15 0.63 0.60 -23.34
N GLU A 16 1.66 -0.09 -23.80
CA GLU A 16 1.56 -1.27 -24.66
C GLU A 16 1.37 -2.59 -23.89
N LYS A 17 1.58 -2.61 -22.57
CA LYS A 17 1.46 -3.85 -21.77
C LYS A 17 0.08 -3.94 -21.11
N PRO A 18 -0.64 -5.08 -21.26
CA PRO A 18 -1.80 -5.36 -20.43
C PRO A 18 -1.36 -5.47 -18.94
N SER A 19 -2.19 -4.94 -18.05
CA SER A 19 -1.93 -4.98 -16.60
C SER A 19 -1.69 -6.42 -16.13
N PRO A 20 -0.59 -6.72 -15.41
CA PRO A 20 -0.28 -8.08 -14.95
C PRO A 20 -1.33 -8.68 -14.02
N LEU A 21 -2.21 -7.86 -13.46
CA LEU A 21 -3.26 -8.29 -12.52
C LEU A 21 -4.53 -8.81 -13.22
N GLN A 22 -4.65 -8.72 -14.56
CA GLN A 22 -5.84 -9.17 -15.29
C GLN A 22 -5.74 -10.60 -15.85
N GLY A 23 -4.64 -11.32 -15.65
CA GLY A 23 -4.33 -12.58 -16.35
C GLY A 23 -4.28 -13.85 -15.48
N ARG A 24 -4.64 -13.83 -14.20
CA ARG A 24 -4.72 -15.07 -13.39
C ARG A 24 -6.13 -15.32 -12.89
N GLY A 25 -7.02 -15.70 -13.83
CA GLY A 25 -8.12 -16.58 -13.47
C GLY A 25 -7.53 -17.89 -12.95
N LEU A 26 -7.93 -18.30 -11.77
CA LEU A 26 -7.61 -19.60 -11.18
C LEU A 26 -8.04 -20.66 -12.21
N GLY A 27 -7.08 -21.45 -12.70
CA GLY A 27 -7.36 -22.59 -13.55
C GLY A 27 -8.23 -23.60 -12.81
N GLU A 28 -9.48 -23.71 -13.19
CA GLU A 28 -10.31 -24.85 -12.83
C GLU A 28 -9.83 -26.05 -13.64
N GLY A 29 -9.60 -27.16 -12.93
CA GLY A 29 -9.10 -28.39 -13.49
C GLY A 29 -10.03 -29.00 -14.54
N GLU A 30 -9.46 -29.43 -15.62
CA GLU A 30 -10.12 -30.24 -16.66
C GLU A 30 -10.67 -31.53 -16.07
N SER A 31 -11.99 -31.71 -16.20
CA SER A 31 -12.60 -33.04 -16.28
C SER A 31 -13.27 -33.19 -17.66
N ALA A 32 -12.69 -34.02 -18.46
CA ALA A 32 -13.24 -34.40 -19.76
C ALA A 32 -14.56 -35.15 -19.63
N SER A 33 -15.61 -34.73 -20.34
CA SER A 33 -16.71 -35.60 -20.76
C SER A 33 -17.33 -35.09 -22.08
N SER A 34 -17.35 -35.98 -23.05
CA SER A 34 -17.89 -35.87 -24.39
C SER A 34 -19.42 -35.72 -24.42
N ALA A 35 -19.96 -34.83 -25.25
CA ALA A 35 -21.12 -35.05 -26.18
C ALA A 35 -21.50 -33.72 -26.88
N ALA A 36 -21.58 -33.74 -28.20
CA ALA A 36 -22.26 -32.75 -29.06
C ALA A 36 -23.60 -33.34 -29.53
N PRO A 37 -24.45 -32.65 -30.36
CA PRO A 37 -24.75 -31.20 -30.44
C PRO A 37 -26.28 -30.91 -30.35
N GLY A 38 -26.66 -29.68 -30.03
CA GLY A 38 -28.03 -29.20 -30.15
C GLY A 38 -28.05 -27.67 -30.32
N SER A 39 -28.43 -27.24 -31.51
CA SER A 39 -28.63 -25.84 -31.90
C SER A 39 -29.89 -25.26 -31.29
N GLU A 40 -29.78 -24.26 -30.44
CA GLU A 40 -30.85 -23.28 -30.20
C GLU A 40 -30.27 -21.94 -29.76
N GLY A 41 -30.84 -20.84 -30.29
CA GLY A 41 -30.30 -19.50 -30.32
C GLY A 41 -30.02 -18.88 -28.97
N LEU A 42 -28.83 -18.31 -28.83
CA LEU A 42 -28.43 -17.45 -27.75
C LEU A 42 -29.08 -16.06 -27.93
N PRO A 43 -29.66 -15.49 -26.86
CA PRO A 43 -30.11 -14.11 -26.91
C PRO A 43 -28.90 -13.18 -27.06
N LEU A 44 -29.02 -12.19 -27.93
CA LEU A 44 -28.05 -11.12 -28.16
C LEU A 44 -27.70 -10.46 -26.85
N SER A 45 -26.40 -10.44 -26.54
CA SER A 45 -25.86 -9.67 -25.42
C SER A 45 -26.32 -8.22 -25.49
N PRO A 46 -26.73 -7.60 -24.37
CA PRO A 46 -27.05 -6.18 -24.38
C PRO A 46 -25.83 -5.37 -24.80
N ALA A 47 -26.07 -4.42 -25.70
CA ALA A 47 -25.06 -3.49 -26.19
C ALA A 47 -24.27 -2.86 -25.02
N LEU A 48 -22.97 -2.95 -25.09
CA LEU A 48 -22.05 -2.26 -24.18
C LEU A 48 -22.32 -0.75 -24.28
N SER A 49 -22.78 -0.17 -23.20
CA SER A 49 -22.88 1.27 -23.05
C SER A 49 -21.49 1.91 -23.24
N PRO A 50 -21.40 3.09 -23.86
CA PRO A 50 -20.12 3.80 -24.06
C PRO A 50 -19.49 4.38 -22.80
N GLU A 51 -19.93 4.00 -21.60
CA GLU A 51 -19.47 4.51 -20.32
C GLU A 51 -18.25 3.78 -19.73
N GLY A 52 -17.46 3.13 -20.54
CA GLY A 52 -16.24 2.42 -20.14
C GLY A 52 -14.95 3.07 -20.63
N VAL A 53 -14.88 4.39 -20.74
CA VAL A 53 -13.58 5.05 -20.83
C VAL A 53 -12.90 4.88 -19.47
N ARG A 54 -12.11 3.79 -19.33
CA ARG A 54 -11.18 3.65 -18.22
C ARG A 54 -10.30 4.90 -18.25
N GLU A 55 -10.42 5.76 -17.25
CA GLU A 55 -9.43 6.78 -16.99
C GLU A 55 -8.08 6.07 -16.96
N PHE A 56 -7.26 6.35 -17.96
CA PHE A 56 -5.91 5.83 -18.07
C PHE A 56 -5.12 6.53 -16.97
N ASN A 57 -5.08 5.94 -15.77
CA ASN A 57 -4.32 6.50 -14.67
C ASN A 57 -2.84 6.38 -15.07
N PRO A 58 -2.17 7.50 -15.42
CA PRO A 58 -0.82 7.45 -15.95
C PRO A 58 0.10 6.84 -14.91
N VAL A 59 1.03 5.98 -15.36
CA VAL A 59 2.05 5.40 -14.49
C VAL A 59 2.81 6.52 -13.79
N PRO A 60 2.82 6.59 -12.45
CA PRO A 60 3.53 7.63 -11.72
C PRO A 60 5.04 7.54 -11.95
N ILE A 61 5.68 8.71 -12.03
CA ILE A 61 7.14 8.83 -12.13
C ILE A 61 7.64 9.39 -10.82
N ILE A 62 8.55 8.67 -10.18
CA ILE A 62 9.09 9.01 -8.86
C ILE A 62 10.59 9.21 -8.96
N ALA A 63 11.07 10.36 -8.53
CA ALA A 63 12.49 10.61 -8.31
C ALA A 63 12.83 10.39 -6.83
N MET A 64 13.80 9.51 -6.59
CA MET A 64 14.30 9.26 -5.24
C MET A 64 15.29 10.37 -4.87
N THR A 65 14.88 11.26 -3.95
CA THR A 65 15.66 12.43 -3.55
C THR A 65 15.43 12.81 -2.09
N PRO A 66 16.45 13.26 -1.35
CA PRO A 66 16.27 13.74 0.04
C PRO A 66 15.30 14.94 0.17
N ARG A 67 15.09 15.71 -0.91
CA ARG A 67 14.18 16.87 -0.94
C ARG A 67 12.72 16.50 -1.09
N GLY A 68 12.44 15.23 -1.40
CA GLY A 68 11.10 14.73 -1.66
C GLY A 68 10.24 14.63 -0.40
N LYS A 69 8.93 14.42 -0.61
CA LYS A 69 8.01 14.11 0.47
C LYS A 69 8.39 12.76 1.10
N PRO A 70 8.28 12.62 2.43
CA PRO A 70 8.54 11.34 3.09
C PRO A 70 7.66 10.22 2.55
N LEU A 71 8.27 9.08 2.21
CA LEU A 71 7.56 7.88 1.82
C LEU A 71 6.73 7.36 3.00
N THR A 72 5.43 7.26 2.81
CA THR A 72 4.51 6.74 3.84
C THR A 72 3.91 5.40 3.41
N GLN A 73 3.44 4.61 4.38
CA GLN A 73 2.75 3.35 4.10
C GLN A 73 1.48 3.56 3.24
N ALA A 74 0.78 4.68 3.41
CA ALA A 74 -0.36 5.04 2.56
C ALA A 74 0.07 5.20 1.10
N ARG A 75 1.18 5.92 0.84
CA ARG A 75 1.70 6.08 -0.52
C ARG A 75 2.18 4.76 -1.14
N VAL A 76 2.80 3.91 -0.34
CA VAL A 76 3.20 2.56 -0.77
C VAL A 76 1.98 1.74 -1.22
N ARG A 77 0.86 1.80 -0.49
CA ARG A 77 -0.39 1.10 -0.90
C ARG A 77 -0.96 1.64 -2.20
N GLU A 78 -0.99 2.95 -2.36
CA GLU A 78 -1.45 3.57 -3.62
C GLU A 78 -0.62 3.09 -4.81
N LEU A 79 0.71 3.05 -4.66
CA LEU A 79 1.62 2.59 -5.71
C LEU A 79 1.47 1.09 -5.99
N SER A 80 1.32 0.26 -4.96
CA SER A 80 1.16 -1.19 -5.13
C SER A 80 -0.19 -1.59 -5.73
N ALA A 81 -1.22 -0.78 -5.53
CA ALA A 81 -2.54 -0.96 -6.15
C ALA A 81 -2.62 -0.37 -7.56
N GLY A 82 -1.64 0.43 -7.97
CA GLY A 82 -1.59 1.12 -9.25
C GLY A 82 -1.09 0.25 -10.41
N PRO A 83 -0.99 0.83 -11.61
CA PRO A 83 -0.53 0.12 -12.82
C PRO A 83 0.96 -0.20 -12.80
N GLY A 84 1.73 0.39 -11.89
CA GLY A 84 3.17 0.29 -11.76
C GLY A 84 3.79 1.63 -11.42
N VAL A 85 5.12 1.72 -11.46
CA VAL A 85 5.88 2.93 -11.15
C VAL A 85 7.12 3.03 -12.03
N ILE A 86 7.46 4.24 -12.47
CA ILE A 86 8.75 4.57 -13.10
C ILE A 86 9.60 5.25 -12.03
N ILE A 87 10.75 4.68 -11.70
CA ILE A 87 11.63 5.20 -10.65
C ILE A 87 12.89 5.80 -11.28
N LEU A 88 13.17 7.05 -10.93
CA LEU A 88 14.37 7.76 -11.34
C LEU A 88 15.39 7.71 -10.19
N CYS A 89 16.55 7.15 -10.47
CA CYS A 89 17.68 7.07 -9.54
C CYS A 89 18.75 8.08 -9.97
N GLY A 90 18.83 9.19 -9.23
CA GLY A 90 19.88 10.21 -9.47
C GLY A 90 21.18 9.85 -8.80
N ARG A 91 22.28 10.33 -9.40
CA ARG A 91 23.62 10.29 -8.83
C ARG A 91 24.23 11.69 -8.84
N PHE A 92 25.28 11.87 -8.08
CA PHE A 92 26.02 13.15 -7.97
C PHE A 92 25.07 14.30 -7.57
N GLU A 93 24.95 15.33 -8.38
CA GLU A 93 24.14 16.54 -8.13
C GLU A 93 22.64 16.33 -8.37
N GLY A 94 22.20 15.14 -8.81
CA GLY A 94 20.79 14.81 -9.00
C GLY A 94 20.30 15.03 -10.42
N PHE A 95 19.14 15.70 -10.56
CA PHE A 95 18.44 15.86 -11.83
C PHE A 95 18.30 17.34 -12.21
N ASP A 96 18.12 17.61 -13.49
CA ASP A 96 17.72 18.94 -13.97
C ASP A 96 16.32 19.29 -13.49
N GLU A 97 16.19 20.39 -12.74
CA GLU A 97 14.93 20.84 -12.12
C GLU A 97 13.76 20.98 -13.11
N ARG A 98 14.06 21.33 -14.35
CA ARG A 98 13.02 21.50 -15.39
C ARG A 98 12.25 20.23 -15.72
N ILE A 99 12.82 19.06 -15.44
CA ILE A 99 12.21 17.76 -15.70
C ILE A 99 11.02 17.49 -14.77
N PHE A 100 11.11 17.91 -13.51
CA PHE A 100 10.06 17.65 -12.52
C PHE A 100 8.71 18.20 -12.97
N ALA A 101 8.67 19.48 -13.36
CA ALA A 101 7.46 20.10 -13.86
C ALA A 101 7.06 19.59 -15.27
N ALA A 102 8.06 19.42 -16.18
CA ALA A 102 7.79 19.04 -17.56
C ALA A 102 7.24 17.61 -17.71
N ARG A 103 7.48 16.72 -16.78
CA ARG A 103 7.06 15.31 -16.81
C ARG A 103 6.19 14.90 -15.64
N ASN A 104 5.79 15.84 -14.78
CA ASN A 104 5.03 15.57 -13.56
C ASN A 104 5.69 14.48 -12.71
N VAL A 105 6.97 14.70 -12.39
CA VAL A 105 7.79 13.80 -11.58
C VAL A 105 7.53 14.11 -10.10
N GLU A 106 7.14 13.11 -9.33
CA GLU A 106 7.00 13.20 -7.88
C GLU A 106 8.37 13.01 -7.21
N GLU A 107 8.73 13.90 -6.29
CA GLU A 107 9.93 13.74 -5.46
C GLU A 107 9.58 13.00 -4.17
N VAL A 108 10.28 11.90 -3.90
CA VAL A 108 10.05 11.05 -2.71
C VAL A 108 11.35 10.82 -1.95
N SER A 109 11.30 11.01 -0.63
CA SER A 109 12.39 10.73 0.31
C SER A 109 12.08 9.48 1.14
N VAL A 110 13.09 8.62 1.34
CA VAL A 110 13.01 7.47 2.26
C VAL A 110 13.40 7.81 3.70
N GLY A 111 13.80 9.06 3.96
CA GLY A 111 14.19 9.55 5.29
C GLY A 111 15.22 10.66 5.20
N ASP A 112 15.59 11.22 6.36
CA ASP A 112 16.53 12.32 6.51
C ASP A 112 17.99 11.80 6.43
N ILE A 113 18.32 11.14 5.33
CA ILE A 113 19.63 10.55 5.06
C ILE A 113 20.06 10.86 3.63
N VAL A 114 21.35 10.95 3.41
CA VAL A 114 21.96 11.11 2.08
C VAL A 114 22.62 9.80 1.68
N LEU A 115 22.27 9.30 0.50
CA LEU A 115 22.82 8.08 -0.09
C LEU A 115 23.75 8.43 -1.27
N SER A 116 24.60 7.51 -1.67
CA SER A 116 25.49 7.67 -2.83
C SER A 116 24.77 7.75 -4.18
N GLY A 117 23.49 7.38 -4.20
CA GLY A 117 22.61 7.39 -5.37
C GLY A 117 21.19 6.98 -4.99
N GLY A 118 20.25 7.11 -5.91
CA GLY A 118 18.85 6.78 -5.68
C GLY A 118 18.52 5.29 -5.65
N GLU A 119 19.43 4.42 -6.07
CA GLU A 119 19.16 2.99 -6.23
C GLU A 119 18.82 2.27 -4.92
N PRO A 120 19.51 2.48 -3.78
CA PRO A 120 19.09 1.87 -2.52
C PRO A 120 17.71 2.32 -2.07
N ALA A 121 17.37 3.60 -2.27
CA ALA A 121 16.04 4.13 -1.96
C ALA A 121 14.96 3.52 -2.88
N ALA A 122 15.27 3.29 -4.15
CA ALA A 122 14.40 2.59 -5.08
C ALA A 122 14.16 1.14 -4.65
N LEU A 123 15.16 0.44 -4.16
CA LEU A 123 15.01 -0.92 -3.62
C LEU A 123 14.10 -0.94 -2.39
N MET A 124 14.21 0.04 -1.48
CA MET A 124 13.30 0.17 -0.33
C MET A 124 11.85 0.38 -0.78
N LEU A 125 11.62 1.26 -1.75
CA LEU A 125 10.28 1.49 -2.31
C LEU A 125 9.73 0.21 -2.98
N LEU A 126 10.53 -0.48 -3.77
CA LEU A 126 10.13 -1.72 -4.45
C LEU A 126 9.79 -2.82 -3.45
N ASP A 127 10.63 -3.05 -2.44
CA ASP A 127 10.36 -4.04 -1.40
C ASP A 127 9.04 -3.74 -0.68
N ALA A 128 8.84 -2.49 -0.25
CA ALA A 128 7.63 -2.05 0.41
C ALA A 128 6.37 -2.26 -0.44
N CYS A 129 6.45 -2.06 -1.77
CA CYS A 129 5.33 -2.28 -2.67
C CYS A 129 5.10 -3.76 -2.97
N ILE A 130 6.17 -4.52 -3.26
CA ILE A 130 6.10 -5.92 -3.68
C ILE A 130 5.49 -6.79 -2.58
N ARG A 131 5.85 -6.57 -1.31
CA ARG A 131 5.30 -7.32 -0.18
C ARG A 131 3.77 -7.17 -0.03
N LEU A 132 3.18 -6.11 -0.58
CA LEU A 132 1.73 -5.88 -0.58
C LEU A 132 1.00 -6.56 -1.74
N LEU A 133 1.72 -7.09 -2.72
CA LEU A 133 1.09 -7.77 -3.85
C LEU A 133 0.45 -9.10 -3.41
N PRO A 134 -0.70 -9.47 -4.00
CA PRO A 134 -1.35 -10.73 -3.70
C PRO A 134 -0.44 -11.93 -3.87
N GLY A 135 -0.39 -12.81 -2.85
CA GLY A 135 0.39 -14.05 -2.88
C GLY A 135 1.89 -13.90 -2.56
N VAL A 136 2.39 -12.70 -2.29
CA VAL A 136 3.78 -12.49 -1.88
C VAL A 136 3.95 -12.75 -0.39
N MET A 137 3.08 -12.19 0.46
CA MET A 137 3.05 -12.49 1.89
C MET A 137 2.06 -13.62 2.17
N GLY A 138 2.49 -14.60 2.97
CA GLY A 138 1.79 -15.88 3.12
C GLY A 138 0.42 -15.86 3.81
N ALA A 139 0.06 -14.80 4.53
CA ALA A 139 -1.25 -14.67 5.16
C ALA A 139 -1.79 -13.24 4.96
N ALA A 140 -2.98 -13.15 4.34
CA ALA A 140 -3.66 -11.86 4.13
C ALA A 140 -3.96 -11.10 5.43
N SER A 141 -4.08 -11.83 6.56
CA SER A 141 -4.34 -11.25 7.89
C SER A 141 -3.09 -10.63 8.54
N SER A 142 -1.87 -10.99 8.11
CA SER A 142 -0.65 -10.46 8.70
C SER A 142 -0.46 -8.97 8.46
N GLY A 143 -0.98 -8.45 7.33
CA GLY A 143 -0.84 -7.04 6.97
C GLY A 143 -1.72 -6.08 7.78
N THR A 144 -2.78 -6.54 8.43
CA THR A 144 -3.74 -5.66 9.11
C THR A 144 -3.32 -5.23 10.52
N GLU A 145 -2.39 -5.95 11.14
CA GLU A 145 -1.87 -5.65 12.48
C GLU A 145 -0.48 -4.98 12.46
N GLU A 146 0.09 -4.74 11.28
CA GLU A 146 1.43 -4.14 11.12
C GLU A 146 1.45 -2.65 11.48
N SER A 147 2.66 -2.16 11.75
CA SER A 147 2.91 -0.72 12.00
C SER A 147 2.35 0.13 10.85
N PHE A 148 1.77 1.28 11.22
CA PHE A 148 1.17 2.30 10.33
C PHE A 148 -0.18 1.95 9.71
N GLU A 149 -0.68 0.71 9.84
CA GLU A 149 -1.96 0.30 9.26
C GLU A 149 -3.16 1.05 9.87
N GLN A 150 -3.15 1.21 11.18
CA GLN A 150 -4.17 1.96 11.93
C GLN A 150 -3.63 3.30 12.49
N GLY A 151 -2.54 3.80 11.90
CA GLY A 151 -1.86 5.01 12.38
C GLY A 151 -1.07 4.79 13.68
N LEU A 152 -0.86 3.55 14.09
CA LEU A 152 -0.12 3.16 15.29
C LEU A 152 1.11 2.35 14.91
N LEU A 153 2.08 2.25 15.83
CA LEU A 153 3.12 1.23 15.78
C LEU A 153 2.53 -0.12 16.21
N GLU A 154 3.11 -1.20 15.72
CA GLU A 154 2.78 -2.54 16.14
C GLU A 154 3.15 -2.78 17.62
N TYR A 155 2.42 -3.67 18.26
CA TYR A 155 2.68 -4.10 19.63
C TYR A 155 3.95 -4.96 19.76
N PRO A 156 4.57 -5.08 20.95
CA PRO A 156 5.77 -5.88 21.14
C PRO A 156 5.49 -7.38 20.98
N HIS A 157 6.35 -8.05 20.23
CA HIS A 157 6.30 -9.49 20.00
C HIS A 157 7.14 -10.27 21.01
N PHE A 158 6.69 -11.48 21.33
CA PHE A 158 7.37 -12.41 22.21
C PHE A 158 7.50 -13.77 21.51
N THR A 159 8.62 -14.44 21.74
CA THR A 159 8.89 -15.80 21.24
C THR A 159 9.26 -16.74 22.39
N ARG A 160 9.36 -18.02 22.11
CA ARG A 160 9.83 -19.05 23.07
C ARG A 160 11.30 -18.84 23.41
N PRO A 161 11.71 -19.20 24.67
CA PRO A 161 10.95 -19.81 25.76
C PRO A 161 10.05 -18.80 26.50
N ALA A 162 9.09 -19.28 27.31
CA ALA A 162 8.18 -18.43 28.08
C ALA A 162 8.89 -17.53 29.12
N THR A 163 10.05 -17.96 29.59
CA THR A 163 10.94 -17.17 30.45
C THR A 163 12.34 -17.21 29.86
N TRP A 164 12.93 -16.04 29.66
CA TRP A 164 14.28 -15.85 29.16
C TRP A 164 15.01 -14.83 30.04
N GLU A 165 16.12 -15.25 30.67
CA GLU A 165 16.92 -14.43 31.60
C GLU A 165 16.07 -13.74 32.69
N GLY A 166 15.14 -14.46 33.29
CA GLY A 166 14.24 -13.94 34.34
C GLY A 166 13.09 -13.04 33.82
N ARG A 167 13.03 -12.77 32.53
CA ARG A 167 11.94 -12.00 31.88
C ARG A 167 10.88 -12.95 31.34
N THR A 168 9.62 -12.74 31.72
CA THR A 168 8.51 -13.61 31.33
C THR A 168 7.65 -12.97 30.24
N ILE A 169 7.06 -13.79 29.38
CA ILE A 169 5.99 -13.37 28.46
C ILE A 169 4.78 -12.96 29.32
N PRO A 170 4.11 -11.82 29.04
CA PRO A 170 2.87 -11.43 29.71
C PRO A 170 1.83 -12.57 29.74
N GLU A 171 1.25 -12.84 30.90
CA GLU A 171 0.29 -13.94 31.08
C GLU A 171 -0.90 -13.86 30.14
N VAL A 172 -1.39 -12.66 29.87
CA VAL A 172 -2.52 -12.43 28.94
C VAL A 172 -2.25 -13.05 27.56
N LEU A 173 -1.01 -13.01 27.05
CA LEU A 173 -0.64 -13.59 25.76
C LEU A 173 -0.61 -15.13 25.77
N ARG A 174 -0.61 -15.73 26.96
CA ARG A 174 -0.60 -17.19 27.19
C ARG A 174 -1.97 -17.72 27.60
N SER A 175 -2.95 -16.84 27.82
CA SER A 175 -4.27 -17.20 28.35
C SER A 175 -5.17 -17.97 27.38
N GLY A 176 -4.92 -17.86 26.06
CA GLY A 176 -5.84 -18.35 25.03
C GLY A 176 -7.10 -17.50 24.86
N ASP A 177 -7.28 -16.46 25.66
CA ASP A 177 -8.42 -15.53 25.56
C ASP A 177 -8.15 -14.48 24.48
N HIS A 178 -8.66 -14.72 23.28
CA HIS A 178 -8.42 -13.86 22.11
C HIS A 178 -8.87 -12.41 22.32
N ALA A 179 -9.96 -12.17 23.07
CA ALA A 179 -10.45 -10.83 23.33
C ALA A 179 -9.49 -10.05 24.24
N LYS A 180 -9.00 -10.69 25.32
CA LYS A 180 -8.01 -10.08 26.21
C LYS A 180 -6.67 -9.86 25.51
N ILE A 181 -6.25 -10.80 24.67
CA ILE A 181 -5.03 -10.66 23.87
C ILE A 181 -5.13 -9.47 22.92
N ALA A 182 -6.24 -9.33 22.17
CA ALA A 182 -6.47 -8.20 21.29
C ALA A 182 -6.49 -6.86 22.04
N GLY A 183 -7.16 -6.80 23.19
CA GLY A 183 -7.17 -5.62 24.05
C GLY A 183 -5.77 -5.23 24.53
N TRP A 184 -4.97 -6.20 24.97
CA TRP A 184 -3.59 -5.97 25.41
C TRP A 184 -2.71 -5.47 24.25
N ARG A 185 -2.78 -6.10 23.08
CA ARG A 185 -2.03 -5.70 21.88
C ARG A 185 -2.31 -4.25 21.52
N LYS A 186 -3.61 -3.88 21.46
CA LYS A 186 -4.02 -2.50 21.17
C LYS A 186 -3.47 -1.52 22.20
N ALA A 187 -3.58 -1.82 23.49
CA ALA A 187 -3.06 -0.95 24.55
C ALA A 187 -1.53 -0.77 24.43
N GLN A 188 -0.78 -1.83 24.11
CA GLN A 188 0.67 -1.72 23.90
C GLN A 188 1.02 -0.89 22.65
N SER A 189 0.30 -1.06 21.55
CA SER A 189 0.46 -0.25 20.33
C SER A 189 0.26 1.23 20.62
N GLU A 190 -0.77 1.59 21.40
CA GLU A 190 -1.06 2.97 21.81
C GLU A 190 0.06 3.54 22.72
N ILE A 191 0.53 2.76 23.70
CA ILE A 191 1.64 3.14 24.59
C ILE A 191 2.92 3.36 23.80
N ASP A 192 3.32 2.38 22.98
CA ASP A 192 4.56 2.44 22.21
C ASP A 192 4.53 3.58 21.18
N THR A 193 3.39 3.81 20.53
CA THR A 193 3.23 4.92 19.58
C THR A 193 3.39 6.26 20.29
N ARG A 194 2.73 6.43 21.42
CA ARG A 194 2.82 7.67 22.21
C ARG A 194 4.25 7.99 22.67
N LEU A 195 4.98 6.96 23.08
CA LEU A 195 6.34 7.13 23.59
C LEU A 195 7.39 7.30 22.49
N ARG A 196 7.29 6.53 21.40
CA ARG A 196 8.33 6.43 20.38
C ARG A 196 8.07 7.30 19.16
N ARG A 197 6.79 7.55 18.85
CA ARG A 197 6.36 8.31 17.68
C ARG A 197 5.22 9.27 18.06
N PRO A 198 5.50 10.31 18.86
CA PRO A 198 4.50 11.30 19.27
C PRO A 198 3.82 11.98 18.06
N ASP A 199 4.52 12.14 16.95
CA ASP A 199 3.98 12.63 15.67
C ASP A 199 2.86 11.75 15.09
N LEU A 200 3.00 10.43 15.21
CA LEU A 200 1.94 9.48 14.82
C LEU A 200 0.78 9.50 15.80
N TRP A 201 1.09 9.59 17.09
CA TRP A 201 0.10 9.65 18.15
C TRP A 201 -0.83 10.87 18.02
N GLU A 202 -0.27 12.04 17.77
CA GLU A 202 -1.03 13.27 17.54
C GLU A 202 -1.96 13.15 16.34
N ARG A 203 -1.49 12.59 15.23
CA ARG A 203 -2.31 12.33 14.04
C ARG A 203 -3.43 11.33 14.33
N HIS A 204 -3.13 10.25 15.03
CA HIS A 204 -4.10 9.22 15.38
C HIS A 204 -5.23 9.77 16.27
N THR A 205 -4.89 10.56 17.32
CA THR A 205 -5.86 11.15 18.22
C THR A 205 -6.63 12.31 17.58
N GLY A 206 -5.98 13.15 16.79
CA GLY A 206 -6.61 14.23 16.04
C GLY A 206 -7.64 13.72 15.01
N ALA A 207 -7.34 12.66 14.28
CA ALA A 207 -8.28 12.02 13.36
C ALA A 207 -9.51 11.43 14.09
N ARG A 208 -9.32 10.85 15.28
CA ARG A 208 -10.44 10.32 16.11
C ARG A 208 -11.36 11.42 16.62
N VAL A 209 -10.82 12.58 16.99
CA VAL A 209 -11.64 13.73 17.44
C VAL A 209 -12.50 14.25 16.29
N GLN A 210 -11.96 14.36 15.08
CA GLN A 210 -12.70 14.83 13.91
C GLN A 210 -13.81 13.84 13.50
N SER A 211 -13.56 12.54 13.52
CA SER A 211 -14.58 11.52 13.22
C SER A 211 -15.71 11.47 14.27
N ALA A 212 -15.40 11.67 15.54
CA ALA A 212 -16.38 11.73 16.61
C ALA A 212 -17.22 13.03 16.60
N SER A 213 -16.67 14.12 16.07
CA SER A 213 -17.39 15.39 15.89
C SER A 213 -18.33 15.35 14.68
N GLY A 214 -17.95 14.68 13.58
CA GLY A 214 -18.79 14.52 12.39
C GLY A 214 -20.03 13.68 12.64
N ALA A 215 -19.91 12.62 13.44
CA ALA A 215 -21.03 11.71 13.75
C ALA A 215 -22.12 12.33 14.63
N ARG A 216 -21.88 13.48 15.27
CA ARG A 216 -22.89 14.17 16.11
C ARG A 216 -23.73 15.19 15.37
N HIS A 217 -23.44 15.50 14.11
CA HIS A 217 -24.19 16.50 13.33
C HIS A 217 -25.27 15.91 12.42
N GLU A 218 -25.39 14.58 12.34
CA GLU A 218 -26.38 13.92 11.49
C GLU A 218 -27.70 13.54 12.23
N ASP A 219 -27.74 13.65 13.58
CA ASP A 219 -28.90 13.24 14.39
C ASP A 219 -29.79 14.41 14.86
N GLU A 220 -29.55 15.65 14.48
CA GLU A 220 -30.45 16.78 14.74
C GLU A 220 -31.19 17.22 13.45
N ASP A 221 -32.18 16.44 13.05
CA ASP A 221 -33.27 16.89 12.20
C ASP A 221 -34.43 17.34 13.12
N PRO A 222 -34.67 18.65 13.29
CA PRO A 222 -35.87 19.12 13.98
C PRO A 222 -37.03 19.04 13.01
N GLY A 223 -37.76 17.90 13.04
CA GLY A 223 -39.07 17.80 12.42
C GLY A 223 -40.03 18.86 12.99
N GLN A 224 -40.45 19.76 12.12
CA GLN A 224 -41.72 20.49 12.19
C GLN A 224 -42.31 20.57 10.80
#